data_e8cf9f18267f8c0124132808393b8a94
#
_entry.id   e8cf9f18267f8c0124132808393b8a94
#
_cell.length_a   1.000
_cell.length_b   1.000
_cell.length_c   1.000
_cell.angle_alpha   90.00
_cell.angle_beta   90.00
_cell.angle_gamma   90.00
#
_symmetry.space_group_name_H-M   'P 1'
#
loop_
_entity.id
_entity.type
_entity.pdbx_description
1 polymer ?
#
loop_
_entity_poly.entity_id
_entity_poly.type
_entity_poly.pdbx_seq_one_letter_code
_entity_poly.pdbx_strand_id
1 'polypeptide(L)'
;MMFCCMNAPFYMFKGGEKMLTYENWGQHNIKFEQDEVYKGALNALTWAYEHYGEEIVYACSFGIEGIVLIDLISKVKPNAKIVFLDTDVHFKETYETIARVKEKYPQLQIEMKKPAITLDEQSEKYGPALWERDPNRCCNIRKLVPLNETLSGAKAWISGLRREQSETRAHVEFINLDKRFNSIKICPLIYWTWKDVWRYVSKHELPYNPLHDKGYPSIGCETCTKPTFTMDDLRSGRWSSSGKTECGLHG
;
A
#
# COMPACT_ATOMS: atom_id res chain seq x y z
N MET A 1 -22.55 27.55 -11.10
CA MET A 1 -21.12 27.65 -10.67
C MET A 1 -20.32 26.71 -11.53
N MET A 2 -19.46 27.24 -12.37
CA MET A 2 -18.68 26.50 -13.36
C MET A 2 -17.62 25.62 -12.66
N PHE A 3 -17.71 24.32 -12.84
CA PHE A 3 -16.62 23.41 -12.51
C PHE A 3 -15.48 23.66 -13.51
N CYS A 4 -14.40 24.26 -13.01
CA CYS A 4 -13.17 24.43 -13.75
C CYS A 4 -12.52 23.03 -13.89
N CYS A 5 -12.65 22.42 -15.07
CA CYS A 5 -11.88 21.24 -15.44
C CYS A 5 -10.40 21.64 -15.45
N MET A 6 -9.67 21.31 -14.40
CA MET A 6 -8.21 21.35 -14.42
C MET A 6 -7.74 20.29 -15.42
N ASN A 7 -7.25 20.75 -16.57
CA ASN A 7 -6.52 19.95 -17.53
C ASN A 7 -5.28 19.38 -16.84
N ALA A 8 -5.38 18.14 -16.33
CA ALA A 8 -4.19 17.36 -16.05
C ALA A 8 -3.45 17.16 -17.40
N PRO A 9 -2.12 17.33 -17.48
CA PRO A 9 -1.42 17.03 -18.71
C PRO A 9 -1.57 15.52 -18.95
N PHE A 10 -2.34 15.17 -19.99
CA PHE A 10 -2.44 13.82 -20.50
C PHE A 10 -1.05 13.36 -20.90
N TYR A 11 -0.52 12.37 -20.20
CA TYR A 11 0.59 11.58 -20.72
C TYR A 11 0.00 10.71 -21.83
N MET A 12 -0.02 11.24 -23.06
CA MET A 12 -0.48 10.45 -24.20
C MET A 12 0.52 9.35 -24.45
N PHE A 13 0.12 8.11 -24.22
CA PHE A 13 0.82 6.93 -24.71
C PHE A 13 1.07 7.10 -26.22
N LYS A 14 2.32 7.24 -26.61
CA LYS A 14 2.69 7.12 -28.03
C LYS A 14 2.48 5.66 -28.38
N GLY A 15 1.45 5.37 -29.15
CA GLY A 15 1.13 4.02 -29.59
C GLY A 15 2.38 3.32 -30.14
N GLY A 16 2.75 2.20 -29.52
CA GLY A 16 3.92 1.40 -29.89
C GLY A 16 4.91 1.11 -28.76
N GLU A 17 4.80 1.73 -27.60
CA GLU A 17 5.64 1.35 -26.45
C GLU A 17 5.18 0.00 -25.88
N LYS A 18 6.14 -0.93 -25.71
CA LYS A 18 5.86 -2.23 -25.09
C LYS A 18 5.54 -2.02 -23.61
N MET A 19 4.58 -2.79 -23.09
CA MET A 19 4.29 -2.84 -21.66
C MET A 19 5.59 -3.11 -20.89
N LEU A 20 5.89 -2.29 -19.87
CA LEU A 20 7.01 -2.51 -18.98
C LEU A 20 6.71 -3.72 -18.08
N THR A 21 7.57 -4.72 -18.14
CA THR A 21 7.43 -5.95 -17.36
C THR A 21 8.72 -6.27 -16.60
N TYR A 22 8.67 -7.28 -15.75
CA TYR A 22 9.87 -7.76 -15.07
C TYR A 22 10.98 -8.15 -16.05
N GLU A 23 10.63 -8.78 -17.17
CA GLU A 23 11.57 -9.32 -18.18
C GLU A 23 12.25 -8.23 -19.00
N ASN A 24 11.59 -7.09 -19.23
CA ASN A 24 12.14 -5.99 -20.02
C ASN A 24 12.56 -4.77 -19.20
N TRP A 25 12.66 -4.93 -17.88
CA TRP A 25 13.17 -3.90 -16.96
C TRP A 25 14.54 -3.37 -17.46
N GLY A 26 14.80 -2.12 -17.32
CA GLY A 26 16.04 -1.48 -17.82
C GLY A 26 15.94 -0.91 -19.24
N GLN A 27 14.86 -1.18 -19.97
CA GLN A 27 14.59 -0.61 -21.29
C GLN A 27 13.65 0.62 -21.21
N HIS A 28 13.38 1.16 -20.01
CA HIS A 28 12.48 2.30 -19.81
C HIS A 28 13.24 3.58 -19.42
N ASN A 29 12.67 4.72 -19.79
CA ASN A 29 13.12 6.05 -19.39
C ASN A 29 11.92 6.87 -18.86
N ILE A 30 11.11 6.26 -17.97
CA ILE A 30 9.90 6.87 -17.43
C ILE A 30 10.28 7.70 -16.22
N LYS A 31 9.89 8.98 -16.23
CA LYS A 31 10.13 9.93 -15.14
C LYS A 31 8.82 10.65 -14.82
N PHE A 32 8.59 10.94 -13.55
CA PHE A 32 7.45 11.70 -13.07
C PHE A 32 7.92 12.95 -12.34
N GLU A 33 7.00 13.91 -12.19
CA GLU A 33 7.22 15.12 -11.42
C GLU A 33 7.53 14.80 -9.96
N GLN A 34 8.62 15.38 -9.43
CA GLN A 34 9.07 15.15 -8.06
C GLN A 34 8.82 16.35 -7.15
N ASP A 35 8.88 17.55 -7.70
CA ASP A 35 8.76 18.80 -6.93
C ASP A 35 7.29 19.08 -6.54
N GLU A 36 6.35 18.73 -7.40
CA GLU A 36 4.92 18.76 -7.13
C GLU A 36 4.41 17.37 -6.75
N VAL A 37 4.62 16.94 -5.50
CA VAL A 37 4.36 15.56 -5.03
C VAL A 37 2.96 15.03 -5.33
N TYR A 38 1.92 15.88 -5.27
CA TYR A 38 0.56 15.51 -5.64
C TYR A 38 0.43 15.18 -7.13
N LYS A 39 0.98 16.02 -7.98
CA LYS A 39 0.98 15.85 -9.44
C LYS A 39 1.80 14.63 -9.85
N GLY A 40 2.97 14.44 -9.22
CA GLY A 40 3.80 13.26 -9.44
C GLY A 40 3.07 11.96 -9.08
N ALA A 41 2.35 11.93 -7.97
CA ALA A 41 1.54 10.78 -7.57
C ALA A 41 0.40 10.48 -8.55
N LEU A 42 -0.34 11.50 -8.98
CA LEU A 42 -1.41 11.34 -9.98
C LEU A 42 -0.86 10.86 -11.33
N ASN A 43 0.24 11.46 -11.81
CA ASN A 43 0.86 11.07 -13.07
C ASN A 43 1.34 9.62 -13.03
N ALA A 44 1.96 9.18 -11.92
CA ALA A 44 2.40 7.81 -11.75
C ALA A 44 1.21 6.82 -11.73
N LEU A 45 0.11 7.17 -11.08
CA LEU A 45 -1.11 6.36 -11.06
C LEU A 45 -1.79 6.31 -12.43
N THR A 46 -1.95 7.45 -13.09
CA THR A 46 -2.53 7.53 -14.44
C THR A 46 -1.74 6.66 -15.41
N TRP A 47 -0.41 6.87 -15.45
CA TRP A 47 0.47 6.04 -16.26
C TRP A 47 0.31 4.55 -15.95
N ALA A 48 0.30 4.18 -14.65
CA ALA A 48 0.22 2.79 -14.25
C ALA A 48 -1.09 2.12 -14.71
N TYR A 49 -2.24 2.79 -14.53
CA TYR A 49 -3.52 2.24 -14.98
C TYR A 49 -3.71 2.24 -16.50
N GLU A 50 -3.18 3.24 -17.20
CA GLU A 50 -3.16 3.26 -18.68
C GLU A 50 -2.27 2.15 -19.24
N HIS A 51 -1.14 1.87 -18.56
CA HIS A 51 -0.12 0.93 -19.03
C HIS A 51 -0.48 -0.53 -18.74
N TYR A 52 -1.05 -0.81 -17.56
CA TYR A 52 -1.33 -2.18 -17.11
C TYR A 52 -2.81 -2.56 -17.15
N GLY A 53 -3.72 -1.59 -17.24
CA GLY A 53 -5.17 -1.87 -17.26
C GLY A 53 -5.63 -2.69 -16.07
N GLU A 54 -6.09 -3.92 -16.33
CA GLU A 54 -6.55 -4.87 -15.30
C GLU A 54 -5.41 -5.75 -14.74
N GLU A 55 -4.20 -5.68 -15.31
CA GLU A 55 -3.03 -6.44 -14.86
C GLU A 55 -2.25 -5.73 -13.73
N ILE A 56 -2.86 -4.73 -13.07
CA ILE A 56 -2.32 -4.03 -11.91
C ILE A 56 -3.22 -4.22 -10.69
N VAL A 57 -2.60 -4.43 -9.52
CA VAL A 57 -3.28 -4.59 -8.24
C VAL A 57 -2.76 -3.57 -7.24
N TYR A 58 -3.66 -2.96 -6.46
CA TYR A 58 -3.25 -2.21 -5.29
C TYR A 58 -3.35 -3.08 -4.03
N ALA A 59 -2.21 -3.43 -3.42
CA ALA A 59 -2.16 -4.11 -2.13
C ALA A 59 -2.17 -3.08 -1.00
N CYS A 60 -3.33 -2.88 -0.37
CA CYS A 60 -3.58 -1.83 0.62
C CYS A 60 -3.55 -2.38 2.05
N SER A 61 -2.93 -1.65 2.98
CA SER A 61 -2.97 -1.94 4.42
C SER A 61 -4.02 -1.14 5.19
N PHE A 62 -4.73 -0.21 4.54
CA PHE A 62 -5.63 0.77 5.15
C PHE A 62 -4.99 1.62 6.29
N GLY A 63 -3.66 1.73 6.29
CA GLY A 63 -2.96 2.79 7.01
C GLY A 63 -3.17 4.14 6.32
N ILE A 64 -2.64 5.22 6.91
CA ILE A 64 -2.91 6.59 6.45
C ILE A 64 -2.49 6.81 4.98
N GLU A 65 -1.34 6.28 4.55
CA GLU A 65 -0.90 6.33 3.15
C GLU A 65 -1.85 5.54 2.24
N GLY A 66 -2.38 4.43 2.76
CA GLY A 66 -3.36 3.61 2.05
C GLY A 66 -4.63 4.38 1.75
N ILE A 67 -5.09 5.17 2.69
CA ILE A 67 -6.28 6.03 2.53
C ILE A 67 -6.05 7.10 1.48
N VAL A 68 -4.90 7.76 1.48
CA VAL A 68 -4.52 8.73 0.44
C VAL A 68 -4.51 8.08 -0.94
N LEU A 69 -3.88 6.91 -1.08
CA LEU A 69 -3.84 6.20 -2.36
C LEU A 69 -5.22 5.76 -2.84
N ILE A 70 -6.10 5.31 -1.96
CA ILE A 70 -7.49 4.97 -2.31
C ILE A 70 -8.20 6.17 -2.93
N ASP A 71 -8.09 7.36 -2.33
CA ASP A 71 -8.71 8.57 -2.87
C ASP A 71 -8.09 8.98 -4.21
N LEU A 72 -6.76 8.93 -4.36
CA LEU A 72 -6.08 9.22 -5.62
C LEU A 72 -6.46 8.21 -6.72
N ILE A 73 -6.48 6.92 -6.39
CA ILE A 73 -6.85 5.84 -7.30
C ILE A 73 -8.31 6.00 -7.74
N SER A 74 -9.22 6.33 -6.85
CA SER A 74 -10.64 6.52 -7.19
C SER A 74 -10.88 7.62 -8.23
N LYS A 75 -9.98 8.61 -8.31
CA LYS A 75 -9.99 9.69 -9.31
C LYS A 75 -9.48 9.26 -10.68
N VAL A 76 -8.55 8.31 -10.70
CA VAL A 76 -7.90 7.81 -11.94
C VAL A 76 -8.64 6.58 -12.49
N LYS A 77 -8.98 5.64 -11.63
CA LYS A 77 -9.66 4.37 -11.97
C LYS A 77 -10.76 4.10 -10.94
N PRO A 78 -11.97 4.63 -11.12
CA PRO A 78 -13.07 4.51 -10.13
C PRO A 78 -13.43 3.08 -9.73
N ASN A 79 -13.28 2.12 -10.63
CA ASN A 79 -13.54 0.68 -10.40
C ASN A 79 -12.27 -0.14 -10.16
N ALA A 80 -11.20 0.48 -9.65
CA ALA A 80 -9.94 -0.20 -9.41
C ALA A 80 -10.08 -1.37 -8.41
N LYS A 81 -9.28 -2.42 -8.65
CA LYS A 81 -9.15 -3.55 -7.73
C LYS A 81 -8.16 -3.20 -6.62
N ILE A 82 -8.63 -3.31 -5.37
CA ILE A 82 -7.85 -3.10 -4.15
C ILE A 82 -7.89 -4.38 -3.33
N VAL A 83 -6.76 -4.89 -2.91
CA VAL A 83 -6.68 -6.09 -2.09
C VAL A 83 -6.16 -5.74 -0.70
N PHE A 84 -6.92 -6.09 0.32
CA PHE A 84 -6.49 -6.06 1.72
C PHE A 84 -6.08 -7.46 2.17
N LEU A 85 -4.89 -7.59 2.72
CA LEU A 85 -4.43 -8.84 3.31
C LEU A 85 -5.01 -8.99 4.72
N ASP A 86 -6.16 -9.61 4.81
CA ASP A 86 -6.86 -9.83 6.07
C ASP A 86 -6.19 -10.97 6.84
N THR A 87 -5.42 -10.61 7.83
CA THR A 87 -4.64 -11.55 8.65
C THR A 87 -5.43 -12.18 9.81
N ASP A 88 -6.71 -11.87 9.97
CA ASP A 88 -7.60 -12.22 11.09
C ASP A 88 -7.12 -11.69 12.47
N VAL A 89 -6.03 -10.92 12.52
CA VAL A 89 -5.47 -10.31 13.74
C VAL A 89 -5.26 -8.81 13.61
N HIS A 90 -6.08 -8.13 12.81
CA HIS A 90 -6.10 -6.67 12.75
C HIS A 90 -6.93 -6.08 13.88
N PHE A 91 -6.66 -4.80 14.20
CA PHE A 91 -7.49 -4.02 15.10
C PHE A 91 -8.92 -3.89 14.58
N LYS A 92 -9.89 -3.83 15.48
CA LYS A 92 -11.30 -3.54 15.15
C LYS A 92 -11.43 -2.24 14.36
N GLU A 93 -10.70 -1.20 14.77
CA GLU A 93 -10.67 0.11 14.11
C GLU A 93 -10.20 0.03 12.64
N THR A 94 -9.38 -0.98 12.28
CA THR A 94 -9.00 -1.20 10.88
C THR A 94 -10.19 -1.67 10.06
N TYR A 95 -10.98 -2.62 10.55
CA TYR A 95 -12.19 -3.08 9.86
C TYR A 95 -13.26 -1.99 9.78
N GLU A 96 -13.43 -1.19 10.83
CA GLU A 96 -14.33 -0.02 10.83
C GLU A 96 -13.88 1.03 9.80
N THR A 97 -12.57 1.24 9.66
CA THR A 97 -12.02 2.13 8.63
C THR A 97 -12.30 1.60 7.23
N ILE A 98 -12.13 0.29 7.00
CA ILE A 98 -12.45 -0.36 5.72
C ILE A 98 -13.94 -0.18 5.38
N ALA A 99 -14.83 -0.33 6.36
CA ALA A 99 -16.27 -0.13 6.16
C ALA A 99 -16.60 1.30 5.72
N ARG A 100 -16.03 2.31 6.39
CA ARG A 100 -16.18 3.73 6.00
C ARG A 100 -15.61 4.05 4.62
N VAL A 101 -14.50 3.40 4.25
CA VAL A 101 -13.92 3.53 2.91
C VAL A 101 -14.84 2.93 1.85
N LYS A 102 -15.40 1.74 2.10
CA LYS A 102 -16.37 1.11 1.17
C LYS A 102 -17.62 1.98 0.97
N GLU A 103 -18.10 2.62 2.03
CA GLU A 103 -19.22 3.57 1.95
C GLU A 103 -18.87 4.80 1.12
N LYS A 104 -17.69 5.39 1.32
CA LYS A 104 -17.24 6.59 0.59
C LYS A 104 -16.89 6.30 -0.88
N TYR A 105 -16.40 5.12 -1.20
CA TYR A 105 -15.95 4.72 -2.54
C TYR A 105 -16.63 3.43 -3.02
N PRO A 106 -17.95 3.41 -3.22
CA PRO A 106 -18.72 2.19 -3.48
C PRO A 106 -18.39 1.53 -4.83
N GLN A 107 -17.71 2.23 -5.73
CA GLN A 107 -17.32 1.69 -7.05
C GLN A 107 -16.00 0.91 -7.00
N LEU A 108 -15.17 1.10 -5.97
CA LEU A 108 -13.91 0.39 -5.83
C LEU A 108 -14.15 -1.09 -5.48
N GLN A 109 -13.40 -1.97 -6.10
CA GLN A 109 -13.48 -3.42 -5.87
C GLN A 109 -12.53 -3.82 -4.74
N ILE A 110 -13.00 -3.75 -3.49
CA ILE A 110 -12.18 -4.05 -2.31
C ILE A 110 -12.35 -5.53 -1.92
N GLU A 111 -11.33 -6.32 -2.20
CA GLU A 111 -11.21 -7.74 -1.85
C GLU A 111 -10.52 -7.91 -0.49
N MET A 112 -11.09 -8.76 0.38
CA MET A 112 -10.51 -9.15 1.66
C MET A 112 -9.83 -10.51 1.48
N LYS A 113 -8.52 -10.51 1.17
CA LYS A 113 -7.75 -11.73 0.92
C LYS A 113 -7.28 -12.34 2.24
N LYS A 114 -7.81 -13.52 2.57
CA LYS A 114 -7.44 -14.28 3.75
C LYS A 114 -6.33 -15.29 3.49
N PRO A 115 -5.57 -15.70 4.54
CA PRO A 115 -4.69 -16.85 4.49
C PRO A 115 -5.45 -18.14 4.21
N ALA A 116 -4.76 -19.15 3.68
CA ALA A 116 -5.33 -20.46 3.40
C ALA A 116 -5.68 -21.26 4.66
N ILE A 117 -5.11 -20.91 5.80
CA ILE A 117 -5.36 -21.57 7.10
C ILE A 117 -5.91 -20.57 8.12
N THR A 118 -6.80 -21.03 8.97
CA THR A 118 -7.36 -20.30 10.10
C THR A 118 -6.31 -20.07 11.20
N LEU A 119 -6.63 -19.24 12.20
CA LEU A 119 -5.78 -19.07 13.38
C LEU A 119 -5.69 -20.33 14.23
N ASP A 120 -6.78 -21.09 14.30
CA ASP A 120 -6.84 -22.36 15.06
C ASP A 120 -5.95 -23.41 14.39
N GLU A 121 -6.07 -23.64 13.09
CA GLU A 121 -5.19 -24.54 12.31
C GLU A 121 -3.71 -24.11 12.39
N GLN A 122 -3.45 -22.79 12.38
CA GLN A 122 -2.10 -22.27 12.58
C GLN A 122 -1.59 -22.61 14.00
N SER A 123 -2.44 -22.48 15.02
CA SER A 123 -2.11 -22.78 16.41
C SER A 123 -1.88 -24.28 16.63
N GLU A 124 -2.68 -25.14 16.02
CA GLU A 124 -2.50 -26.60 16.06
C GLU A 124 -1.17 -27.01 15.42
N LYS A 125 -0.84 -26.45 14.25
CA LYS A 125 0.33 -26.82 13.47
C LYS A 125 1.65 -26.26 14.01
N TYR A 126 1.64 -25.04 14.53
CA TYR A 126 2.84 -24.30 14.92
C TYR A 126 2.85 -23.87 16.40
N GLY A 127 1.82 -24.21 17.16
CA GLY A 127 1.59 -23.77 18.54
C GLY A 127 0.99 -22.36 18.63
N PRO A 128 0.48 -21.97 19.80
CA PRO A 128 -0.22 -20.71 20.02
C PRO A 128 0.69 -19.50 19.83
N ALA A 129 0.11 -18.34 19.54
CA ALA A 129 0.79 -17.05 19.43
C ALA A 129 2.03 -17.06 18.54
N LEU A 130 1.92 -17.62 17.33
CA LEU A 130 3.05 -17.74 16.39
C LEU A 130 3.70 -16.37 16.11
N TRP A 131 2.93 -15.27 16.16
CA TRP A 131 3.43 -13.91 15.97
C TRP A 131 4.43 -13.44 17.03
N GLU A 132 4.45 -14.05 18.22
CA GLU A 132 5.41 -13.76 19.28
C GLU A 132 6.67 -14.60 19.14
N ARG A 133 6.52 -15.89 18.79
CA ARG A 133 7.60 -16.88 18.78
C ARG A 133 8.38 -16.92 17.46
N ASP A 134 7.67 -16.77 16.33
CA ASP A 134 8.24 -16.70 14.99
C ASP A 134 7.43 -15.72 14.12
N PRO A 135 7.62 -14.40 14.32
CA PRO A 135 6.92 -13.39 13.57
C PRO A 135 7.21 -13.43 12.06
N ASN A 136 8.34 -13.97 11.64
CA ASN A 136 8.66 -14.14 10.22
C ASN A 136 7.77 -15.21 9.59
N ARG A 137 7.63 -16.35 10.21
CA ARG A 137 6.75 -17.43 9.75
C ARG A 137 5.27 -16.99 9.76
N CYS A 138 4.84 -16.30 10.84
CA CYS A 138 3.50 -15.74 10.90
C CYS A 138 3.23 -14.79 9.73
N CYS A 139 4.12 -13.83 9.46
CA CYS A 139 3.99 -12.92 8.33
C CYS A 139 4.03 -13.65 6.98
N ASN A 140 4.84 -14.71 6.86
CA ASN A 140 4.89 -15.51 5.64
C ASN A 140 3.52 -16.14 5.36
N ILE A 141 2.93 -16.82 6.33
CA ILE A 141 1.64 -17.51 6.20
C ILE A 141 0.51 -16.51 5.96
N ARG A 142 0.47 -15.43 6.77
CA ARG A 142 -0.69 -14.55 6.80
C ARG A 142 -0.61 -13.34 5.85
N LYS A 143 0.56 -13.08 5.25
CA LYS A 143 0.75 -11.93 4.36
C LYS A 143 1.46 -12.28 3.06
N LEU A 144 2.66 -12.90 3.13
CA LEU A 144 3.47 -13.10 1.93
C LEU A 144 2.85 -14.11 0.96
N VAL A 145 2.37 -15.25 1.47
CA VAL A 145 1.69 -16.25 0.65
C VAL A 145 0.43 -15.68 0.01
N PRO A 146 -0.52 -15.06 0.76
CA PRO A 146 -1.69 -14.43 0.17
C PRO A 146 -1.38 -13.32 -0.83
N LEU A 147 -0.33 -12.52 -0.59
CA LEU A 147 0.09 -11.50 -1.54
C LEU A 147 0.66 -12.12 -2.82
N ASN A 148 1.50 -13.14 -2.70
CA ASN A 148 2.05 -13.84 -3.87
C ASN A 148 0.93 -14.45 -4.74
N GLU A 149 -0.06 -15.06 -4.11
CA GLU A 149 -1.26 -15.56 -4.82
C GLU A 149 -2.00 -14.44 -5.52
N THR A 150 -2.18 -13.30 -4.86
CA THR A 150 -2.83 -12.10 -5.42
C THR A 150 -2.06 -11.55 -6.62
N LEU A 151 -0.74 -11.54 -6.56
CA LEU A 151 0.12 -10.98 -7.60
C LEU A 151 0.47 -11.97 -8.71
N SER A 152 0.15 -13.25 -8.56
CA SER A 152 0.52 -14.29 -9.55
C SER A 152 -0.03 -14.06 -10.97
N GLY A 153 -1.09 -13.27 -11.11
CA GLY A 153 -1.67 -12.87 -12.39
C GLY A 153 -1.43 -11.41 -12.77
N ALA A 154 -0.73 -10.63 -11.93
CA ALA A 154 -0.51 -9.22 -12.14
C ALA A 154 0.88 -8.94 -12.71
N LYS A 155 0.98 -7.97 -13.66
CA LYS A 155 2.26 -7.46 -14.18
C LYS A 155 2.85 -6.39 -13.28
N ALA A 156 1.99 -5.66 -12.57
CA ALA A 156 2.40 -4.61 -11.65
C ALA A 156 1.53 -4.58 -10.37
N TRP A 157 2.04 -3.94 -9.35
CA TRP A 157 1.28 -3.65 -8.14
C TRP A 157 1.64 -2.30 -7.53
N ILE A 158 0.67 -1.68 -6.89
CA ILE A 158 0.82 -0.38 -6.24
C ILE A 158 1.10 -0.59 -4.75
N SER A 159 2.02 0.21 -4.21
CA SER A 159 2.41 0.21 -2.81
C SER A 159 2.45 1.63 -2.22
N GLY A 160 2.00 1.78 -0.98
CA GLY A 160 2.00 3.05 -0.24
C GLY A 160 3.33 3.40 0.43
N LEU A 161 4.46 3.04 -0.17
CA LEU A 161 5.78 3.37 0.36
C LEU A 161 6.09 4.86 0.25
N ARG A 162 6.79 5.38 1.26
CA ARG A 162 7.42 6.71 1.28
C ARG A 162 8.88 6.58 1.71
N ARG A 163 9.78 7.36 1.12
CA ARG A 163 11.20 7.38 1.49
C ARG A 163 11.41 7.71 2.96
N GLU A 164 10.65 8.64 3.48
CA GLU A 164 10.73 9.12 4.88
C GLU A 164 10.42 8.03 5.93
N GLN A 165 9.80 6.92 5.55
CA GLN A 165 9.36 5.89 6.51
C GLN A 165 10.51 5.08 7.12
N SER A 166 11.64 4.94 6.44
CA SER A 166 12.84 4.27 6.93
C SER A 166 14.02 4.47 5.98
N GLU A 167 15.24 4.33 6.49
CA GLU A 167 16.48 4.40 5.70
C GLU A 167 16.51 3.34 4.58
N THR A 168 15.97 2.15 4.82
CA THR A 168 15.89 1.07 3.82
C THR A 168 15.08 1.46 2.59
N ARG A 169 14.25 2.51 2.68
CA ARG A 169 13.38 2.99 1.60
C ARG A 169 13.92 4.23 0.88
N ALA A 170 15.07 4.76 1.30
CA ALA A 170 15.67 5.98 0.74
C ALA A 170 15.92 5.90 -0.78
N HIS A 171 16.17 4.71 -1.30
CA HIS A 171 16.48 4.46 -2.72
C HIS A 171 15.29 4.01 -3.57
N VAL A 172 14.10 3.93 -2.98
CA VAL A 172 12.88 3.56 -3.72
C VAL A 172 12.47 4.71 -4.62
N GLU A 173 12.04 4.39 -5.84
CA GLU A 173 11.57 5.33 -6.87
C GLU A 173 10.06 5.15 -7.11
N PHE A 174 9.49 5.98 -8.00
CA PHE A 174 8.09 5.81 -8.44
C PHE A 174 7.83 4.42 -9.05
N ILE A 175 8.79 3.93 -9.85
CA ILE A 175 8.73 2.60 -10.50
C ILE A 175 9.93 1.81 -10.05
N ASN A 176 9.71 0.57 -9.63
CA ASN A 176 10.75 -0.32 -9.12
C ASN A 176 10.56 -1.74 -9.65
N LEU A 177 11.68 -2.44 -9.84
CA LEU A 177 11.67 -3.87 -10.10
C LEU A 177 11.42 -4.62 -8.79
N ASP A 178 10.39 -5.42 -8.73
CA ASP A 178 10.14 -6.31 -7.59
C ASP A 178 10.58 -7.74 -7.92
N LYS A 179 11.80 -8.09 -7.50
CA LYS A 179 12.41 -9.41 -7.75
C LYS A 179 11.70 -10.54 -7.02
N ARG A 180 11.02 -10.23 -5.90
CA ARG A 180 10.32 -11.25 -5.09
C ARG A 180 9.08 -11.77 -5.79
N PHE A 181 8.34 -10.87 -6.42
CA PHE A 181 7.07 -11.19 -7.07
C PHE A 181 7.17 -11.21 -8.61
N ASN A 182 8.39 -11.08 -9.16
CA ASN A 182 8.64 -11.00 -10.61
C ASN A 182 7.72 -9.99 -11.30
N SER A 183 7.57 -8.80 -10.70
CA SER A 183 6.61 -7.78 -11.13
C SER A 183 7.19 -6.38 -11.04
N ILE A 184 6.44 -5.41 -11.51
CA ILE A 184 6.76 -3.99 -11.36
C ILE A 184 6.03 -3.42 -10.14
N LYS A 185 6.74 -2.74 -9.25
CA LYS A 185 6.18 -2.07 -8.09
C LYS A 185 6.09 -0.58 -8.32
N ILE A 186 4.90 -0.02 -8.20
CA ILE A 186 4.62 1.41 -8.35
C ILE A 186 4.43 2.02 -6.96
N CYS A 187 5.18 3.07 -6.65
CA CYS A 187 5.16 3.77 -5.37
C CYS A 187 4.76 5.24 -5.54
N PRO A 188 3.48 5.57 -5.74
CA PRO A 188 3.05 6.93 -6.09
C PRO A 188 3.35 7.98 -5.02
N LEU A 189 3.39 7.58 -3.74
CA LEU A 189 3.64 8.49 -2.61
C LEU A 189 5.11 8.57 -2.21
N ILE A 190 6.05 8.11 -3.02
CA ILE A 190 7.43 7.89 -2.61
C ILE A 190 8.13 9.17 -2.11
N TYR A 191 7.79 10.33 -2.67
CA TYR A 191 8.34 11.64 -2.29
C TYR A 191 7.47 12.41 -1.28
N TRP A 192 6.32 11.85 -0.86
CA TRP A 192 5.47 12.50 0.13
C TRP A 192 6.06 12.42 1.53
N THR A 193 5.99 13.54 2.26
CA THR A 193 6.29 13.60 3.68
C THR A 193 5.09 13.17 4.52
N TRP A 194 5.31 12.88 5.80
CA TRP A 194 4.23 12.67 6.78
C TRP A 194 3.27 13.86 6.84
N LYS A 195 3.84 15.06 6.75
CA LYS A 195 3.06 16.30 6.72
C LYS A 195 2.18 16.41 5.47
N ASP A 196 2.67 15.99 4.31
CA ASP A 196 1.89 16.01 3.06
C ASP A 196 0.72 15.03 3.13
N VAL A 197 0.94 13.83 3.67
CA VAL A 197 -0.10 12.82 3.88
C VAL A 197 -1.23 13.40 4.76
N TRP A 198 -0.90 13.94 5.93
CA TRP A 198 -1.90 14.51 6.84
C TRP A 198 -2.59 15.75 6.28
N ARG A 199 -1.85 16.62 5.58
CA ARG A 199 -2.46 17.76 4.89
C ARG A 199 -3.49 17.30 3.87
N TYR A 200 -3.18 16.24 3.13
CA TYR A 200 -4.11 15.69 2.14
C TYR A 200 -5.34 15.08 2.81
N VAL A 201 -5.16 14.25 3.82
CA VAL A 201 -6.25 13.61 4.57
C VAL A 201 -7.19 14.65 5.15
N SER A 202 -6.66 15.69 5.83
CA SER A 202 -7.45 16.77 6.41
C SER A 202 -8.19 17.60 5.35
N LYS A 203 -7.49 17.97 4.26
CA LYS A 203 -8.08 18.78 3.18
C LYS A 203 -9.24 18.09 2.47
N HIS A 204 -9.18 16.76 2.35
CA HIS A 204 -10.19 15.97 1.62
C HIS A 204 -11.14 15.20 2.55
N GLU A 205 -11.06 15.45 3.87
CA GLU A 205 -11.90 14.82 4.90
C GLU A 205 -11.98 13.30 4.73
N LEU A 206 -10.79 12.67 4.58
CA LEU A 206 -10.71 11.24 4.32
C LEU A 206 -10.95 10.42 5.58
N PRO A 207 -11.65 9.27 5.50
CA PRO A 207 -11.84 8.37 6.63
C PRO A 207 -10.51 7.69 6.98
N TYR A 208 -9.88 8.06 8.07
CA TYR A 208 -8.65 7.40 8.56
C TYR A 208 -8.88 6.57 9.82
N ASN A 209 -7.93 5.71 10.17
CA ASN A 209 -8.00 4.87 11.34
C ASN A 209 -7.81 5.70 12.62
N PRO A 210 -8.78 5.72 13.57
CA PRO A 210 -8.71 6.55 14.78
C PRO A 210 -7.58 6.17 15.74
N LEU A 211 -6.90 5.05 15.52
CA LEU A 211 -5.70 4.71 16.28
C LEU A 211 -4.56 5.71 16.05
N HIS A 212 -4.55 6.42 14.91
CA HIS A 212 -3.58 7.48 14.70
C HIS A 212 -3.68 8.60 15.75
N ASP A 213 -4.89 8.91 16.22
CA ASP A 213 -5.14 9.89 17.28
C ASP A 213 -4.75 9.35 18.68
N LYS A 214 -4.52 8.04 18.79
CA LYS A 214 -4.14 7.34 20.03
C LYS A 214 -2.65 6.97 20.08
N GLY A 215 -1.82 7.63 19.27
CA GLY A 215 -0.37 7.41 19.25
C GLY A 215 0.11 6.20 18.46
N TYR A 216 -0.65 5.78 17.44
CA TYR A 216 -0.23 4.73 16.50
C TYR A 216 0.13 5.32 15.13
N PRO A 217 1.34 5.82 14.90
CA PRO A 217 1.73 6.39 13.60
C PRO A 217 1.84 5.34 12.50
N SER A 218 2.11 4.09 12.85
CA SER A 218 2.15 2.95 11.92
C SER A 218 1.27 1.82 12.44
N ILE A 219 0.26 1.42 11.66
CA ILE A 219 -0.74 0.42 12.07
C ILE A 219 -0.57 -0.85 11.22
N GLY A 220 -0.65 -2.00 11.88
CA GLY A 220 -0.66 -3.32 11.26
C GLY A 220 -1.51 -4.30 12.03
N CYS A 221 -1.04 -5.55 12.20
CA CYS A 221 -1.70 -6.51 13.07
C CYS A 221 -1.69 -5.99 14.52
N GLU A 222 -2.79 -6.14 15.24
CA GLU A 222 -2.93 -5.75 16.65
C GLU A 222 -1.85 -6.42 17.52
N THR A 223 -1.63 -7.70 17.31
CA THR A 223 -0.62 -8.51 18.01
C THR A 223 0.83 -8.03 17.80
N CYS A 224 1.10 -7.21 16.77
CA CYS A 224 2.43 -6.75 16.39
C CYS A 224 2.57 -5.21 16.39
N THR A 225 1.62 -4.48 16.97
CA THR A 225 1.63 -3.01 16.93
C THR A 225 1.28 -2.44 18.29
N LYS A 226 2.12 -1.54 18.80
CA LYS A 226 1.93 -0.78 20.01
C LYS A 226 1.96 0.72 19.71
N PRO A 227 1.36 1.57 20.56
CA PRO A 227 1.50 3.01 20.43
C PRO A 227 2.97 3.42 20.65
N THR A 228 3.36 4.52 20.02
CA THR A 228 4.65 5.16 20.26
C THR A 228 4.47 6.67 20.33
N PHE A 229 5.24 7.29 21.19
CA PHE A 229 5.22 8.75 21.39
C PHE A 229 6.46 9.44 20.80
N THR A 230 7.35 8.65 20.16
CA THR A 230 8.53 9.18 19.49
C THR A 230 8.21 9.49 18.04
N MET A 231 8.50 10.71 17.59
CA MET A 231 8.32 11.13 16.20
C MET A 231 9.54 10.83 15.32
N ASP A 232 10.67 10.44 15.93
CA ASP A 232 11.92 10.16 15.20
C ASP A 232 11.88 8.84 14.45
N ASP A 233 11.09 7.86 14.95
CA ASP A 233 10.81 6.61 14.25
C ASP A 233 9.31 6.27 14.33
N LEU A 234 8.59 6.61 13.27
CA LEU A 234 7.16 6.34 13.15
C LEU A 234 6.82 4.84 13.16
N ARG A 235 7.82 3.96 13.07
CA ARG A 235 7.65 2.50 13.07
C ARG A 235 8.12 1.81 14.35
N SER A 236 8.64 2.54 15.33
CA SER A 236 9.16 2.01 16.61
C SER A 236 8.13 1.18 17.39
N GLY A 237 6.83 1.44 17.21
CA GLY A 237 5.75 0.63 17.77
C GLY A 237 5.50 -0.72 17.06
N ARG A 238 6.16 -0.98 15.91
CA ARG A 238 5.99 -2.22 15.15
C ARG A 238 7.00 -3.28 15.59
N TRP A 239 6.49 -4.48 15.92
CA TRP A 239 7.32 -5.62 16.37
C TRP A 239 8.28 -5.27 17.52
N SER A 240 7.90 -4.34 18.40
CA SER A 240 8.74 -3.86 19.50
C SER A 240 9.24 -4.94 20.47
N SER A 241 8.64 -6.13 20.45
CA SER A 241 9.05 -7.31 21.23
C SER A 241 10.00 -8.25 20.47
N SER A 242 10.34 -7.96 19.21
CA SER A 242 11.24 -8.76 18.39
C SER A 242 12.18 -7.85 17.60
N GLY A 243 13.36 -8.29 17.24
CA GLY A 243 14.30 -7.50 16.42
C GLY A 243 13.88 -7.29 14.96
N LYS A 244 12.59 -7.49 14.63
CA LYS A 244 12.06 -7.35 13.28
C LYS A 244 11.72 -5.89 12.98
N THR A 245 12.12 -5.38 11.83
CA THR A 245 11.88 -4.01 11.36
C THR A 245 10.89 -3.93 10.21
N GLU A 246 10.75 -4.99 9.39
CA GLU A 246 9.87 -5.02 8.23
C GLU A 246 9.04 -6.32 8.17
N CYS A 247 7.82 -6.24 7.64
CA CYS A 247 6.93 -7.40 7.49
C CYS A 247 7.35 -8.35 6.34
N GLY A 248 8.38 -7.99 5.59
CA GLY A 248 8.83 -8.75 4.43
C GLY A 248 8.08 -8.46 3.13
N LEU A 249 7.06 -7.60 3.12
CA LEU A 249 6.37 -7.18 1.88
C LEU A 249 7.23 -6.22 1.04
N HIS A 250 8.18 -5.54 1.66
CA HIS A 250 8.94 -4.43 1.07
C HIS A 250 10.46 -4.59 1.19
N GLY A 251 10.92 -5.76 1.61
CA GLY A 251 12.34 -6.09 1.75
C GLY A 251 12.92 -6.79 0.52
#